data_9cd7fc52f3e572e49f5838f5f2dd7293
#
_entry.id   9cd7fc52f3e572e49f5838f5f2dd7293
#
_cell.length_a   1.000
_cell.length_b   1.000
_cell.length_c   1.000
_cell.angle_alpha   90.00
_cell.angle_beta   90.00
_cell.angle_gamma   90.00
#
_symmetry.space_group_name_H-M   'P 1'
#
loop_
_entity.id
_entity.type
_entity.pdbx_description
1 polymer ?
#
loop_
_entity_poly.entity_id
_entity_poly.type
_entity_poly.pdbx_seq_one_letter_code
_entity_poly.pdbx_strand_id
1 'polypeptide(L)'
;MIKTTLIGLGIMGQRMAEHMVRHPAFEVVALWDPDPSACDAAAAFAPDAVIATDAEAAIAAGDLVYLACPPAPRKTYALAAATGGKAVFLEKPLGVDIEQSRDLVARLHATGVPTAVNFTQAAGAALTDISASAQAGEMGELQGADIIVTYPHWPRAWQAGADWLRFAAEGGMTREVISHFLFFSERLLGPLDLVWAQADYPAQSDLCETHVAARLETAEGLPVTVMGSVGGAQPDRQELTIKGSKTSRRVSEFYRYAISDGGPYTPTAPDPADPRAISLKAQLDDLVLHIAGEPHRLATIDEALRVQILVEGILAGRGRTT
;
A
#
# COMPACT_ATOMS: atom_id res chain seq x y z
N MET A 1 -24.94 -7.87 -5.66
CA MET A 1 -23.85 -6.87 -5.64
C MET A 1 -23.54 -6.54 -4.20
N ILE A 2 -22.29 -6.26 -3.88
CA ILE A 2 -21.82 -5.88 -2.54
C ILE A 2 -22.06 -4.38 -2.38
N LYS A 3 -22.95 -4.00 -1.46
CA LYS A 3 -23.21 -2.60 -1.14
C LYS A 3 -22.01 -2.01 -0.45
N THR A 4 -21.42 -1.00 -1.06
CA THR A 4 -20.13 -0.45 -0.63
C THR A 4 -20.26 1.01 -0.24
N THR A 5 -19.70 1.35 0.90
CA THR A 5 -19.54 2.72 1.38
C THR A 5 -18.08 3.14 1.28
N LEU A 6 -17.83 4.38 0.85
CA LEU A 6 -16.50 4.97 0.83
C LEU A 6 -16.39 6.11 1.83
N ILE A 7 -15.36 6.07 2.66
CA ILE A 7 -15.02 7.10 3.66
C ILE A 7 -13.60 7.61 3.38
N GLY A 8 -13.50 8.95 3.23
CA GLY A 8 -12.29 9.59 2.74
C GLY A 8 -12.32 9.65 1.20
N LEU A 9 -12.62 10.84 0.68
CA LEU A 9 -12.88 11.05 -0.75
C LEU A 9 -11.81 11.92 -1.42
N GLY A 10 -10.59 11.85 -0.88
CA GLY A 10 -9.40 12.38 -1.54
C GLY A 10 -9.04 11.59 -2.80
N ILE A 11 -7.79 11.72 -3.25
CA ILE A 11 -7.29 11.12 -4.51
C ILE A 11 -7.60 9.61 -4.61
N MET A 12 -7.37 8.84 -3.53
CA MET A 12 -7.61 7.39 -3.55
C MET A 12 -9.09 7.04 -3.41
N GLY A 13 -9.85 7.78 -2.61
CA GLY A 13 -11.29 7.57 -2.47
C GLY A 13 -12.05 7.79 -3.79
N GLN A 14 -11.78 8.88 -4.49
CA GLN A 14 -12.38 9.18 -5.80
C GLN A 14 -12.01 8.10 -6.84
N ARG A 15 -10.74 7.71 -6.88
CA ARG A 15 -10.27 6.65 -7.79
C ARG A 15 -10.96 5.32 -7.50
N MET A 16 -11.08 4.96 -6.23
CA MET A 16 -11.76 3.71 -5.86
C MET A 16 -13.26 3.77 -6.18
N ALA A 17 -13.92 4.91 -5.98
CA ALA A 17 -15.31 5.11 -6.38
C ALA A 17 -15.50 4.84 -7.87
N GLU A 18 -14.65 5.44 -8.72
CA GLU A 18 -14.67 5.23 -10.17
C GLU A 18 -14.51 3.74 -10.56
N HIS A 19 -13.57 3.04 -9.93
CA HIS A 19 -13.31 1.65 -10.24
C HIS A 19 -14.40 0.71 -9.69
N MET A 20 -14.92 0.95 -8.50
CA MET A 20 -16.00 0.14 -7.92
C MET A 20 -17.31 0.28 -8.69
N VAL A 21 -17.67 1.50 -9.12
CA VAL A 21 -18.87 1.72 -9.97
C VAL A 21 -18.78 0.96 -11.30
N ARG A 22 -17.60 0.84 -11.88
CA ARG A 22 -17.39 0.07 -13.13
C ARG A 22 -17.32 -1.44 -12.91
N HIS A 23 -17.17 -1.89 -11.68
CA HIS A 23 -17.01 -3.31 -11.36
C HIS A 23 -18.37 -3.98 -11.10
N PRO A 24 -18.71 -5.08 -11.81
CA PRO A 24 -20.07 -5.65 -11.75
C PRO A 24 -20.50 -6.21 -10.39
N ALA A 25 -19.55 -6.46 -9.48
CA ALA A 25 -19.84 -7.03 -8.17
C ALA A 25 -20.17 -5.98 -7.08
N PHE A 26 -19.83 -4.69 -7.30
CA PHE A 26 -20.03 -3.65 -6.30
C PHE A 26 -21.15 -2.68 -6.68
N GLU A 27 -21.81 -2.17 -5.65
CA GLU A 27 -22.77 -1.09 -5.71
C GLU A 27 -22.33 -0.03 -4.71
N VAL A 28 -21.86 1.13 -5.18
CA VAL A 28 -21.49 2.24 -4.30
C VAL A 28 -22.78 2.92 -3.81
N VAL A 29 -23.13 2.73 -2.55
CA VAL A 29 -24.40 3.20 -1.97
C VAL A 29 -24.27 4.47 -1.12
N ALA A 30 -23.07 4.72 -0.54
CA ALA A 30 -22.84 5.90 0.27
C ALA A 30 -21.41 6.42 0.16
N LEU A 31 -21.26 7.73 0.24
CA LEU A 31 -20.01 8.48 0.20
C LEU A 31 -19.95 9.40 1.41
N TRP A 32 -18.78 9.54 2.04
CA TRP A 32 -18.60 10.52 3.10
C TRP A 32 -17.13 10.99 3.22
N ASP A 33 -16.98 12.29 3.38
CA ASP A 33 -15.75 12.99 3.72
C ASP A 33 -16.11 14.22 4.58
N PRO A 34 -15.27 14.65 5.53
CA PRO A 34 -15.50 15.89 6.26
C PRO A 34 -15.45 17.14 5.37
N ASP A 35 -14.85 17.07 4.18
CA ASP A 35 -14.86 18.11 3.16
C ASP A 35 -16.02 17.90 2.17
N PRO A 36 -17.05 18.78 2.17
CA PRO A 36 -18.16 18.68 1.21
C PRO A 36 -17.71 18.73 -0.26
N SER A 37 -16.62 19.44 -0.56
CA SER A 37 -16.12 19.54 -1.94
C SER A 37 -15.54 18.21 -2.43
N ALA A 38 -14.95 17.42 -1.53
CA ALA A 38 -14.50 16.05 -1.83
C ALA A 38 -15.70 15.12 -2.06
N CYS A 39 -16.80 15.29 -1.31
CA CYS A 39 -18.04 14.56 -1.53
C CYS A 39 -18.63 14.84 -2.92
N ASP A 40 -18.74 16.11 -3.30
CA ASP A 40 -19.25 16.51 -4.61
C ASP A 40 -18.38 15.97 -5.77
N ALA A 41 -17.07 16.02 -5.62
CA ALA A 41 -16.14 15.49 -6.60
C ALA A 41 -16.27 13.96 -6.75
N ALA A 42 -16.44 13.23 -5.65
CA ALA A 42 -16.61 11.78 -5.68
C ALA A 42 -17.98 11.36 -6.24
N ALA A 43 -19.04 12.12 -5.96
CA ALA A 43 -20.39 11.90 -6.49
C ALA A 43 -20.43 11.96 -8.03
N ALA A 44 -19.51 12.71 -8.66
CA ALA A 44 -19.39 12.71 -10.12
C ALA A 44 -19.03 11.34 -10.70
N PHE A 45 -18.33 10.50 -9.96
CA PHE A 45 -18.00 9.11 -10.34
C PHE A 45 -19.08 8.11 -9.92
N ALA A 46 -19.82 8.40 -8.84
CA ALA A 46 -20.85 7.52 -8.27
C ALA A 46 -22.17 8.28 -8.09
N PRO A 47 -22.87 8.66 -9.18
CA PRO A 47 -24.04 9.56 -9.13
C PRO A 47 -25.23 8.95 -8.41
N ASP A 48 -25.30 7.64 -8.28
CA ASP A 48 -26.42 6.95 -7.59
C ASP A 48 -26.15 6.79 -6.07
N ALA A 49 -24.94 7.11 -5.61
CA ALA A 49 -24.57 7.02 -4.21
C ALA A 49 -25.09 8.24 -3.40
N VAL A 50 -25.52 7.98 -2.18
CA VAL A 50 -25.95 9.04 -1.25
C VAL A 50 -24.73 9.65 -0.56
N ILE A 51 -24.63 10.98 -0.55
CA ILE A 51 -23.70 11.68 0.34
C ILE A 51 -24.30 11.60 1.75
N ALA A 52 -23.64 10.84 2.64
CA ALA A 52 -24.11 10.64 4.01
C ALA A 52 -23.88 11.88 4.87
N THR A 53 -24.71 12.07 5.90
CA THR A 53 -24.62 13.20 6.82
C THR A 53 -23.40 13.18 7.71
N ASP A 54 -22.93 11.98 8.02
CA ASP A 54 -21.76 11.71 8.85
C ASP A 54 -21.18 10.31 8.55
N ALA A 55 -20.02 10.00 9.15
CA ALA A 55 -19.34 8.72 8.95
C ALA A 55 -20.17 7.53 9.46
N GLU A 56 -20.94 7.68 10.53
CA GLU A 56 -21.75 6.59 11.10
C GLU A 56 -22.89 6.22 10.17
N ALA A 57 -23.60 7.20 9.62
CA ALA A 57 -24.63 7.00 8.61
C ALA A 57 -24.06 6.33 7.35
N ALA A 58 -22.87 6.74 6.91
CA ALA A 58 -22.17 6.11 5.80
C ALA A 58 -21.85 4.63 6.10
N ILE A 59 -21.24 4.32 7.26
CA ILE A 59 -20.91 2.96 7.67
C ILE A 59 -22.16 2.07 7.73
N ALA A 60 -23.27 2.60 8.23
CA ALA A 60 -24.51 1.84 8.36
C ALA A 60 -25.09 1.40 7.01
N ALA A 61 -24.86 2.17 5.93
CA ALA A 61 -25.48 1.97 4.62
C ALA A 61 -24.94 0.78 3.82
N GLY A 62 -23.65 0.43 3.97
CA GLY A 62 -23.00 -0.61 3.16
C GLY A 62 -22.83 -1.95 3.88
N ASP A 63 -22.45 -2.97 3.13
CA ASP A 63 -21.99 -4.28 3.62
C ASP A 63 -20.45 -4.32 3.67
N LEU A 64 -19.80 -3.51 2.85
CA LEU A 64 -18.37 -3.25 2.78
C LEU A 64 -18.10 -1.77 3.03
N VAL A 65 -17.13 -1.46 3.88
CA VAL A 65 -16.65 -0.08 4.10
C VAL A 65 -15.21 0.02 3.61
N TYR A 66 -14.99 0.85 2.59
CA TYR A 66 -13.66 1.22 2.13
C TYR A 66 -13.20 2.51 2.82
N LEU A 67 -12.04 2.45 3.47
CA LEU A 67 -11.49 3.55 4.26
C LEU A 67 -10.24 4.14 3.59
N ALA A 68 -10.42 5.25 2.86
CA ALA A 68 -9.35 6.00 2.19
C ALA A 68 -8.97 7.30 2.93
N CYS A 69 -9.49 7.49 4.14
CA CYS A 69 -9.11 8.61 5.00
C CYS A 69 -7.64 8.52 5.45
N PRO A 70 -7.03 9.63 5.89
CA PRO A 70 -5.71 9.63 6.53
C PRO A 70 -5.62 8.65 7.70
N PRO A 71 -4.41 8.24 8.12
CA PRO A 71 -4.23 7.23 9.18
C PRO A 71 -4.91 7.55 10.52
N ALA A 72 -4.90 8.81 10.96
CA ALA A 72 -5.38 9.20 12.28
C ALA A 72 -6.84 8.80 12.59
N PRO A 73 -7.86 9.14 11.77
CA PRO A 73 -9.26 8.77 12.04
C PRO A 73 -9.57 7.30 11.68
N ARG A 74 -8.71 6.62 10.91
CA ARG A 74 -8.99 5.31 10.29
C ARG A 74 -9.36 4.24 11.28
N LYS A 75 -8.65 4.15 12.42
CA LYS A 75 -8.91 3.16 13.47
C LYS A 75 -10.35 3.23 13.97
N THR A 76 -10.85 4.43 14.25
CA THR A 76 -12.20 4.64 14.76
C THR A 76 -13.25 4.12 13.76
N TYR A 77 -13.12 4.48 12.49
CA TYR A 77 -14.08 4.05 11.46
C TYR A 77 -13.97 2.55 11.16
N ALA A 78 -12.76 2.01 11.12
CA ALA A 78 -12.55 0.57 10.92
C ALA A 78 -13.23 -0.27 12.01
N LEU A 79 -13.07 0.13 13.27
CA LEU A 79 -13.67 -0.57 14.40
C LEU A 79 -15.18 -0.40 14.45
N ALA A 80 -15.70 0.78 14.10
CA ALA A 80 -17.15 1.01 13.98
C ALA A 80 -17.76 0.11 12.90
N ALA A 81 -17.14 0.03 11.72
CA ALA A 81 -17.57 -0.83 10.63
C ALA A 81 -17.54 -2.31 11.02
N ALA A 82 -16.42 -2.78 11.56
CA ALA A 82 -16.26 -4.18 11.96
C ALA A 82 -17.20 -4.59 13.10
N THR A 83 -17.42 -3.72 14.10
CA THR A 83 -18.39 -3.96 15.17
C THR A 83 -19.83 -4.01 14.63
N GLY A 84 -20.13 -3.25 13.58
CA GLY A 84 -21.38 -3.32 12.83
C GLY A 84 -21.51 -4.53 11.90
N GLY A 85 -20.56 -5.47 11.93
CA GLY A 85 -20.57 -6.67 11.10
C GLY A 85 -20.25 -6.42 9.62
N LYS A 86 -19.65 -5.27 9.29
CA LYS A 86 -19.32 -4.89 7.91
C LYS A 86 -17.92 -5.39 7.54
N ALA A 87 -17.72 -5.85 6.30
CA ALA A 87 -16.39 -6.06 5.75
C ALA A 87 -15.62 -4.74 5.68
N VAL A 88 -14.29 -4.79 5.89
CA VAL A 88 -13.47 -3.58 5.96
C VAL A 88 -12.31 -3.67 4.96
N PHE A 89 -12.20 -2.69 4.08
CA PHE A 89 -11.08 -2.55 3.17
C PHE A 89 -10.35 -1.24 3.47
N LEU A 90 -9.11 -1.34 3.92
CA LEU A 90 -8.32 -0.22 4.43
C LEU A 90 -7.29 0.25 3.40
N GLU A 91 -7.08 1.55 3.29
CA GLU A 91 -5.87 2.07 2.63
C GLU A 91 -4.63 1.86 3.50
N LYS A 92 -3.48 1.73 2.83
CA LYS A 92 -2.16 1.79 3.47
C LYS A 92 -1.79 3.27 3.77
N PRO A 93 -0.87 3.53 4.69
CA PRO A 93 -0.39 2.62 5.72
C PRO A 93 -1.51 2.26 6.69
N LEU A 94 -1.36 1.14 7.40
CA LEU A 94 -2.38 0.71 8.37
C LEU A 94 -2.61 1.79 9.45
N GLY A 95 -1.56 2.41 9.90
CA GLY A 95 -1.50 3.51 10.86
C GLY A 95 -0.10 4.12 10.89
N VAL A 96 0.18 4.98 11.88
CA VAL A 96 1.51 5.56 12.15
C VAL A 96 2.00 5.25 13.56
N ASP A 97 1.11 4.96 14.48
CA ASP A 97 1.42 4.50 15.83
C ASP A 97 1.31 2.97 15.87
N ILE A 98 2.42 2.29 16.21
CA ILE A 98 2.51 0.83 16.20
C ILE A 98 1.58 0.21 17.24
N GLU A 99 1.49 0.77 18.46
CA GLU A 99 0.65 0.21 19.51
C GLU A 99 -0.84 0.37 19.19
N GLN A 100 -1.23 1.51 18.62
CA GLN A 100 -2.60 1.72 18.14
C GLN A 100 -2.94 0.76 17.00
N SER A 101 -1.99 0.45 16.13
CA SER A 101 -2.20 -0.49 15.03
C SER A 101 -2.26 -1.94 15.51
N ARG A 102 -1.47 -2.32 16.54
CA ARG A 102 -1.58 -3.63 17.21
C ARG A 102 -2.96 -3.82 17.82
N ASP A 103 -3.47 -2.81 18.55
CA ASP A 103 -4.82 -2.85 19.10
C ASP A 103 -5.89 -2.92 18.00
N LEU A 104 -5.73 -2.17 16.92
CA LEU A 104 -6.62 -2.23 15.76
C LEU A 104 -6.69 -3.66 15.20
N VAL A 105 -5.53 -4.26 14.90
CA VAL A 105 -5.43 -5.62 14.33
C VAL A 105 -6.06 -6.65 15.27
N ALA A 106 -5.72 -6.62 16.55
CA ALA A 106 -6.29 -7.56 17.53
C ALA A 106 -7.82 -7.45 17.61
N ARG A 107 -8.36 -6.23 17.59
CA ARG A 107 -9.81 -6.00 17.66
C ARG A 107 -10.53 -6.37 16.37
N LEU A 108 -9.92 -6.12 15.20
CA LEU A 108 -10.47 -6.56 13.91
C LEU A 108 -10.53 -8.09 13.84
N HIS A 109 -9.47 -8.81 14.24
CA HIS A 109 -9.50 -10.27 14.34
C HIS A 109 -10.61 -10.77 15.25
N ALA A 110 -10.84 -10.11 16.38
CA ALA A 110 -11.89 -10.52 17.33
C ALA A 110 -13.32 -10.39 16.77
N THR A 111 -13.53 -9.55 15.74
CA THR A 111 -14.85 -9.43 15.08
C THR A 111 -15.12 -10.54 14.08
N GLY A 112 -14.08 -11.13 13.50
CA GLY A 112 -14.19 -12.16 12.46
C GLY A 112 -14.72 -11.66 11.11
N VAL A 113 -14.90 -10.34 10.90
CA VAL A 113 -15.34 -9.81 9.60
C VAL A 113 -14.21 -9.85 8.57
N PRO A 114 -14.52 -10.04 7.27
CA PRO A 114 -13.52 -9.92 6.21
C PRO A 114 -12.81 -8.57 6.27
N THR A 115 -11.48 -8.60 6.38
CA THR A 115 -10.67 -7.37 6.49
C THR A 115 -9.41 -7.50 5.65
N ALA A 116 -9.12 -6.49 4.82
CA ALA A 116 -7.92 -6.45 3.98
C ALA A 116 -7.38 -5.03 3.87
N VAL A 117 -6.11 -4.90 3.42
CA VAL A 117 -5.43 -3.61 3.22
C VAL A 117 -5.04 -3.46 1.75
N ASN A 118 -5.24 -2.26 1.21
CA ASN A 118 -4.99 -1.97 -0.20
C ASN A 118 -3.49 -1.72 -0.49
N PHE A 119 -2.70 -2.79 -0.50
CA PHE A 119 -1.39 -2.76 -1.15
C PHE A 119 -1.57 -3.11 -2.63
N THR A 120 -1.48 -2.13 -3.51
CA THR A 120 -1.80 -2.29 -4.95
C THR A 120 -1.04 -3.42 -5.64
N GLN A 121 0.11 -3.81 -5.13
CA GLN A 121 0.91 -4.91 -5.69
C GLN A 121 0.45 -6.30 -5.25
N ALA A 122 -0.41 -6.41 -4.23
CA ALA A 122 -0.81 -7.69 -3.65
C ALA A 122 -1.47 -8.63 -4.68
N ALA A 123 -2.36 -8.11 -5.52
CA ALA A 123 -3.00 -8.84 -6.62
C ALA A 123 -2.33 -8.56 -7.98
N GLY A 124 -1.19 -7.86 -7.98
CA GLY A 124 -0.48 -7.47 -9.22
C GLY A 124 0.21 -8.64 -9.92
N ALA A 125 0.25 -8.59 -11.25
CA ALA A 125 0.90 -9.60 -12.08
C ALA A 125 2.37 -9.79 -11.71
N ALA A 126 3.12 -8.70 -11.48
CA ALA A 126 4.54 -8.78 -11.16
C ALA A 126 4.83 -9.66 -9.92
N LEU A 127 4.07 -9.47 -8.82
CA LEU A 127 4.26 -10.29 -7.62
C LEU A 127 3.88 -11.76 -7.88
N THR A 128 2.78 -12.00 -8.59
CA THR A 128 2.31 -13.35 -8.94
C THR A 128 3.36 -14.09 -9.78
N ASP A 129 3.82 -13.46 -10.87
CA ASP A 129 4.73 -14.09 -11.82
C ASP A 129 6.14 -14.29 -11.23
N ILE A 130 6.64 -13.31 -10.46
CA ILE A 130 7.96 -13.42 -9.82
C ILE A 130 7.91 -14.49 -8.72
N SER A 131 6.83 -14.58 -7.95
CA SER A 131 6.66 -15.65 -6.95
C SER A 131 6.62 -17.04 -7.60
N ALA A 132 5.88 -17.19 -8.70
CA ALA A 132 5.83 -18.44 -9.45
C ALA A 132 7.20 -18.82 -10.01
N SER A 133 7.93 -17.85 -10.59
CA SER A 133 9.28 -18.03 -11.14
C SER A 133 10.29 -18.45 -10.06
N ALA A 134 10.21 -17.85 -8.86
CA ALA A 134 11.05 -18.23 -7.73
C ALA A 134 10.75 -19.66 -7.25
N GLN A 135 9.45 -20.00 -7.10
CA GLN A 135 9.02 -21.34 -6.71
C GLN A 135 9.40 -22.42 -7.73
N ALA A 136 9.37 -22.10 -9.02
CA ALA A 136 9.81 -23.00 -10.09
C ALA A 136 11.32 -23.14 -10.19
N GLY A 137 12.11 -22.41 -9.40
CA GLY A 137 13.57 -22.42 -9.42
C GLY A 137 14.21 -21.77 -10.64
N GLU A 138 13.44 -21.00 -11.42
CA GLU A 138 13.92 -20.26 -12.61
C GLU A 138 14.89 -19.13 -12.23
N MET A 139 14.74 -18.57 -11.04
CA MET A 139 15.64 -17.54 -10.51
C MET A 139 16.94 -18.13 -9.92
N GLY A 140 17.00 -19.45 -9.70
CA GLY A 140 18.05 -20.09 -8.92
C GLY A 140 17.90 -19.80 -7.43
N GLU A 141 19.03 -19.73 -6.70
CA GLU A 141 19.03 -19.34 -5.29
C GLU A 141 18.78 -17.83 -5.17
N LEU A 142 17.85 -17.44 -4.32
CA LEU A 142 17.60 -16.03 -4.03
C LEU A 142 18.79 -15.45 -3.24
N GLN A 143 19.22 -14.26 -3.60
CA GLN A 143 20.41 -13.60 -3.04
C GLN A 143 20.07 -12.25 -2.38
N GLY A 144 18.80 -11.95 -2.21
CA GLY A 144 18.30 -10.74 -1.58
C GLY A 144 17.62 -9.76 -2.53
N ALA A 145 17.37 -8.54 -2.04
CA ALA A 145 16.72 -7.49 -2.81
C ALA A 145 17.32 -6.11 -2.58
N ASP A 146 17.14 -5.23 -3.57
CA ASP A 146 17.49 -3.82 -3.47
C ASP A 146 16.26 -2.96 -3.80
N ILE A 147 15.89 -2.05 -2.90
CA ILE A 147 14.81 -1.07 -3.05
C ILE A 147 15.45 0.31 -3.25
N ILE A 148 15.12 0.99 -4.34
CA ILE A 148 15.62 2.34 -4.64
C ILE A 148 14.43 3.24 -4.98
N VAL A 149 14.25 4.31 -4.21
CA VAL A 149 13.19 5.29 -4.41
C VAL A 149 13.79 6.69 -4.39
N THR A 150 13.70 7.41 -5.52
CA THR A 150 14.19 8.78 -5.58
C THR A 150 13.17 9.69 -6.28
N TYR A 151 13.04 10.92 -5.78
CA TYR A 151 12.18 11.96 -6.34
C TYR A 151 12.89 13.30 -6.38
N PRO A 152 12.69 14.12 -7.44
CA PRO A 152 13.22 15.48 -7.45
C PRO A 152 12.54 16.38 -6.41
N HIS A 153 11.25 16.12 -6.13
CA HIS A 153 10.43 16.87 -5.19
C HIS A 153 9.46 15.93 -4.45
N TRP A 154 9.12 16.30 -3.22
CA TRP A 154 8.12 15.58 -2.42
C TRP A 154 7.15 16.56 -1.74
N PRO A 155 5.84 16.32 -1.73
CA PRO A 155 5.12 15.25 -2.48
C PRO A 155 5.25 15.41 -4.00
N ARG A 156 4.88 14.35 -4.74
CA ARG A 156 4.86 14.38 -6.22
C ARG A 156 3.79 15.36 -6.72
N ALA A 157 3.98 15.96 -7.90
CA ALA A 157 3.10 17.00 -8.44
C ALA A 157 1.61 16.59 -8.46
N TRP A 158 1.30 15.32 -8.80
CA TRP A 158 -0.07 14.83 -8.84
C TRP A 158 -0.70 14.60 -7.44
N GLN A 159 0.09 14.68 -6.37
CA GLN A 159 -0.33 14.57 -4.97
C GLN A 159 -0.56 15.94 -4.32
N ALA A 160 -0.55 17.03 -5.06
CA ALA A 160 -0.65 18.40 -4.53
C ALA A 160 -1.90 18.62 -3.64
N GLY A 161 -2.99 17.88 -3.86
CA GLY A 161 -4.18 17.90 -3.01
C GLY A 161 -4.04 17.18 -1.66
N ALA A 162 -2.92 16.48 -1.41
CA ALA A 162 -2.65 15.74 -0.18
C ALA A 162 -1.47 16.36 0.59
N ASP A 163 -1.61 17.61 1.04
CA ASP A 163 -0.52 18.40 1.69
C ASP A 163 0.05 17.69 2.93
N TRP A 164 -0.75 16.88 3.63
CA TRP A 164 -0.31 16.09 4.78
C TRP A 164 0.88 15.15 4.47
N LEU A 165 1.08 14.76 3.21
CA LEU A 165 2.19 13.91 2.79
C LEU A 165 3.58 14.53 3.01
N ARG A 166 3.66 15.86 3.14
CA ARG A 166 4.92 16.57 3.41
C ARG A 166 5.36 16.54 4.86
N PHE A 167 4.46 16.17 5.78
CA PHE A 167 4.72 16.21 7.23
C PHE A 167 5.12 14.85 7.79
N ALA A 168 6.07 14.86 8.73
CA ALA A 168 6.58 13.65 9.39
C ALA A 168 5.53 12.89 10.20
N ALA A 169 4.47 13.57 10.63
CA ALA A 169 3.43 12.96 11.48
C ALA A 169 2.74 11.77 10.80
N GLU A 170 2.34 11.91 9.53
CA GLU A 170 1.60 10.88 8.82
C GLU A 170 2.15 10.60 7.40
N GLY A 171 2.91 11.54 6.83
CA GLY A 171 3.42 11.50 5.46
C GLY A 171 4.81 10.88 5.32
N GLY A 172 5.46 11.23 4.20
CA GLY A 172 6.80 10.80 3.84
C GLY A 172 6.84 9.72 2.75
N MET A 173 7.93 9.69 1.98
CA MET A 173 8.11 8.74 0.89
C MET A 173 8.25 7.29 1.40
N THR A 174 8.73 7.11 2.63
CA THR A 174 8.89 5.78 3.23
C THR A 174 7.54 5.12 3.48
N ARG A 175 6.58 5.85 4.09
CA ARG A 175 5.21 5.36 4.32
C ARG A 175 4.42 5.25 3.01
N GLU A 176 4.63 6.20 2.09
CA GLU A 176 3.81 6.30 0.88
C GLU A 176 4.27 5.38 -0.24
N VAL A 177 5.58 5.16 -0.37
CA VAL A 177 6.17 4.45 -1.52
C VAL A 177 6.99 3.23 -1.11
N ILE A 178 7.98 3.39 -0.23
CA ILE A 178 8.88 2.30 0.17
C ILE A 178 8.10 1.16 0.82
N SER A 179 7.03 1.46 1.55
CA SER A 179 6.12 0.47 2.16
C SER A 179 5.59 -0.57 1.16
N HIS A 180 5.30 -0.19 -0.08
CA HIS A 180 4.84 -1.11 -1.12
C HIS A 180 5.92 -2.13 -1.49
N PHE A 181 7.17 -1.70 -1.58
CA PHE A 181 8.29 -2.58 -1.92
C PHE A 181 8.74 -3.43 -0.73
N LEU A 182 8.58 -2.95 0.50
CA LEU A 182 8.75 -3.77 1.70
C LEU A 182 7.70 -4.88 1.75
N PHE A 183 6.42 -4.56 1.51
CA PHE A 183 5.36 -5.55 1.39
C PHE A 183 5.66 -6.62 0.32
N PHE A 184 6.07 -6.18 -0.88
CA PHE A 184 6.44 -7.08 -1.96
C PHE A 184 7.60 -8.01 -1.55
N SER A 185 8.63 -7.42 -0.92
CA SER A 185 9.82 -8.18 -0.47
C SER A 185 9.45 -9.22 0.59
N GLU A 186 8.63 -8.87 1.59
CA GLU A 186 8.17 -9.83 2.60
C GLU A 186 7.35 -10.98 2.02
N ARG A 187 6.47 -10.69 1.07
CA ARG A 187 5.68 -11.73 0.39
C ARG A 187 6.53 -12.72 -0.39
N LEU A 188 7.64 -12.27 -0.98
CA LEU A 188 8.50 -13.09 -1.82
C LEU A 188 9.62 -13.78 -1.04
N LEU A 189 10.26 -13.06 -0.10
CA LEU A 189 11.46 -13.52 0.61
C LEU A 189 11.14 -14.06 2.02
N GLY A 190 9.93 -13.82 2.53
CA GLY A 190 9.55 -14.07 3.92
C GLY A 190 9.70 -12.84 4.81
N PRO A 191 9.31 -12.95 6.08
CA PRO A 191 9.37 -11.86 7.05
C PRO A 191 10.75 -11.25 7.17
N LEU A 192 10.81 -9.92 7.27
CA LEU A 192 12.04 -9.14 7.35
C LEU A 192 12.23 -8.56 8.75
N ASP A 193 13.47 -8.54 9.20
CA ASP A 193 13.90 -7.85 10.41
C ASP A 193 14.80 -6.67 10.05
N LEU A 194 14.59 -5.52 10.71
CA LEU A 194 15.40 -4.32 10.51
C LEU A 194 16.73 -4.48 11.25
N VAL A 195 17.84 -4.51 10.51
CA VAL A 195 19.21 -4.61 11.07
C VAL A 195 19.73 -3.22 11.45
N TRP A 196 19.64 -2.24 10.56
CA TRP A 196 19.96 -0.85 10.82
C TRP A 196 19.21 0.07 9.84
N ALA A 197 19.02 1.32 10.24
CA ALA A 197 18.52 2.38 9.37
C ALA A 197 19.11 3.73 9.78
N GLN A 198 19.11 4.66 8.82
CA GLN A 198 19.35 6.08 9.02
C GLN A 198 18.31 6.85 8.22
N ALA A 199 17.66 7.82 8.85
CA ALA A 199 16.74 8.74 8.22
C ALA A 199 17.16 10.17 8.49
N ASP A 200 17.26 10.99 7.45
CA ASP A 200 17.63 12.39 7.53
C ASP A 200 16.39 13.26 7.30
N TYR A 201 16.22 14.27 8.15
CA TYR A 201 15.11 15.20 8.14
C TYR A 201 15.57 16.63 7.88
N PRO A 202 14.74 17.49 7.28
CA PRO A 202 15.05 18.93 7.18
C PRO A 202 15.21 19.54 8.58
N ALA A 203 15.92 20.67 8.64
CA ALA A 203 16.06 21.41 9.90
C ALA A 203 14.71 21.91 10.47
N GLN A 204 13.70 22.06 9.62
CA GLN A 204 12.32 22.30 10.00
C GLN A 204 11.71 20.99 10.52
N SER A 205 11.37 20.95 11.78
CA SER A 205 11.12 19.72 12.55
C SER A 205 9.81 18.97 12.24
N ASP A 206 8.88 19.57 11.50
CA ASP A 206 7.58 18.98 11.16
C ASP A 206 7.54 18.32 9.77
N LEU A 207 8.56 18.55 8.94
CA LEU A 207 8.63 17.94 7.61
C LEU A 207 9.10 16.50 7.66
N CYS A 208 8.65 15.71 6.68
CA CYS A 208 9.03 14.31 6.53
C CYS A 208 10.50 14.15 6.11
N GLU A 209 10.96 12.92 6.10
CA GLU A 209 12.32 12.55 5.73
C GLU A 209 12.68 12.95 4.29
N THR A 210 13.94 13.35 4.09
CA THR A 210 14.52 13.61 2.77
C THR A 210 15.41 12.49 2.27
N HIS A 211 16.02 11.73 3.18
CA HIS A 211 16.86 10.59 2.86
C HIS A 211 16.61 9.45 3.85
N VAL A 212 16.65 8.23 3.33
CA VAL A 212 16.68 7.01 4.14
C VAL A 212 17.68 6.04 3.56
N ALA A 213 18.40 5.35 4.43
CA ALA A 213 19.19 4.17 4.11
C ALA A 213 18.92 3.10 5.16
N ALA A 214 18.66 1.85 4.74
CA ALA A 214 18.39 0.77 5.66
C ALA A 214 18.88 -0.58 5.13
N ARG A 215 19.18 -1.47 6.05
CA ARG A 215 19.44 -2.89 5.84
C ARG A 215 18.44 -3.70 6.63
N LEU A 216 17.74 -4.59 5.92
CA LEU A 216 16.88 -5.60 6.51
C LEU A 216 17.39 -7.00 6.12
N GLU A 217 16.98 -8.03 6.85
CA GLU A 217 17.36 -9.42 6.58
C GLU A 217 16.17 -10.34 6.85
N THR A 218 16.06 -11.43 6.09
CA THR A 218 15.19 -12.55 6.47
C THR A 218 15.83 -13.37 7.60
N ALA A 219 15.06 -14.28 8.20
CA ALA A 219 15.58 -15.20 9.21
C ALA A 219 16.77 -16.06 8.70
N GLU A 220 16.82 -16.34 7.39
CA GLU A 220 17.90 -17.07 6.72
C GLU A 220 19.07 -16.17 6.32
N GLY A 221 19.02 -14.87 6.64
CA GLY A 221 20.08 -13.91 6.37
C GLY A 221 20.08 -13.34 4.94
N LEU A 222 19.00 -13.50 4.18
CA LEU A 222 18.88 -12.83 2.87
C LEU A 222 18.78 -11.32 3.05
N PRO A 223 19.65 -10.55 2.38
CA PRO A 223 19.69 -9.10 2.55
C PRO A 223 18.61 -8.36 1.76
N VAL A 224 18.01 -7.35 2.37
CA VAL A 224 17.22 -6.34 1.67
C VAL A 224 17.81 -4.97 1.98
N THR A 225 18.24 -4.27 0.94
CA THR A 225 18.82 -2.91 1.05
C THR A 225 17.78 -1.90 0.60
N VAL A 226 17.62 -0.83 1.37
CA VAL A 226 16.71 0.28 1.06
C VAL A 226 17.51 1.57 0.92
N MET A 227 17.28 2.29 -0.16
CA MET A 227 17.78 3.65 -0.39
C MET A 227 16.63 4.53 -0.87
N GLY A 228 16.40 5.63 -0.17
CA GLY A 228 15.41 6.63 -0.53
C GLY A 228 15.99 8.03 -0.46
N SER A 229 15.65 8.90 -1.43
CA SER A 229 16.08 10.30 -1.41
C SER A 229 15.12 11.23 -2.12
N VAL A 230 15.06 12.48 -1.65
CA VAL A 230 14.33 13.59 -2.27
C VAL A 230 15.30 14.70 -2.60
N GLY A 231 15.21 15.25 -3.80
CA GLY A 231 16.05 16.36 -4.27
C GLY A 231 16.85 16.01 -5.54
N GLY A 232 17.53 17.02 -6.06
CA GLY A 232 18.34 16.90 -7.26
C GLY A 232 17.54 16.98 -8.57
N ALA A 233 18.24 17.31 -9.66
CA ALA A 233 17.68 17.32 -11.01
C ALA A 233 17.70 15.90 -11.60
N GLN A 234 16.72 15.09 -11.24
CA GLN A 234 16.61 13.68 -11.62
C GLN A 234 15.16 13.31 -11.91
N PRO A 235 14.88 12.26 -12.72
CA PRO A 235 13.53 11.73 -12.86
C PRO A 235 13.08 11.01 -11.59
N ASP A 236 11.77 10.81 -11.46
CA ASP A 236 11.21 9.87 -10.48
C ASP A 236 11.78 8.47 -10.72
N ARG A 237 12.12 7.77 -9.63
CA ARG A 237 12.59 6.39 -9.68
C ARG A 237 11.97 5.60 -8.53
N GLN A 238 11.33 4.50 -8.85
CA GLN A 238 10.82 3.53 -7.89
C GLN A 238 11.18 2.16 -8.41
N GLU A 239 12.12 1.50 -7.78
CA GLU A 239 12.61 0.19 -8.21
C GLU A 239 12.78 -0.77 -7.05
N LEU A 240 12.37 -2.01 -7.29
CA LEU A 240 12.69 -3.19 -6.51
C LEU A 240 13.40 -4.19 -7.41
N THR A 241 14.62 -4.57 -7.07
CA THR A 241 15.35 -5.63 -7.74
C THR A 241 15.44 -6.85 -6.83
N ILE A 242 14.88 -7.98 -7.25
CA ILE A 242 15.03 -9.29 -6.60
C ILE A 242 16.15 -10.02 -7.29
N LYS A 243 17.18 -10.39 -6.54
CA LYS A 243 18.40 -11.03 -7.06
C LYS A 243 18.31 -12.53 -6.91
N GLY A 244 18.50 -13.23 -8.01
CA GLY A 244 18.66 -14.68 -8.05
C GLY A 244 19.97 -15.09 -8.72
N SER A 245 20.48 -16.28 -8.42
CA SER A 245 21.76 -16.76 -8.94
C SER A 245 21.75 -17.09 -10.43
N LYS A 246 20.57 -17.35 -11.02
CA LYS A 246 20.41 -17.59 -12.47
C LYS A 246 19.83 -16.37 -13.18
N THR A 247 18.75 -15.83 -12.64
CA THR A 247 18.07 -14.66 -13.21
C THR A 247 17.60 -13.74 -12.10
N SER A 248 17.61 -12.45 -12.35
CA SER A 248 17.08 -11.42 -11.45
C SER A 248 15.82 -10.77 -12.04
N ARG A 249 14.98 -10.25 -11.18
CA ARG A 249 13.75 -9.54 -11.57
C ARG A 249 13.79 -8.12 -11.05
N ARG A 250 13.37 -7.16 -11.88
CA ARG A 250 13.21 -5.75 -11.49
C ARG A 250 11.77 -5.32 -11.68
N VAL A 251 11.17 -4.81 -10.61
CA VAL A 251 9.90 -4.10 -10.66
C VAL A 251 10.19 -2.61 -10.64
N SER A 252 9.68 -1.86 -11.61
CA SER A 252 9.82 -0.41 -11.67
C SER A 252 8.44 0.25 -11.87
N GLU A 253 8.33 1.51 -11.43
CA GLU A 253 7.09 2.29 -11.50
C GLU A 253 5.86 1.52 -10.96
N PHE A 254 6.08 0.68 -9.93
CA PHE A 254 5.13 -0.20 -9.26
C PHE A 254 4.62 -1.39 -10.09
N TYR A 255 4.59 -1.32 -11.42
CA TYR A 255 3.84 -2.26 -12.26
C TYR A 255 4.68 -2.90 -13.37
N ARG A 256 5.74 -2.24 -13.81
CA ARG A 256 6.61 -2.74 -14.86
C ARG A 256 7.60 -3.71 -14.29
N TYR A 257 7.76 -4.87 -14.89
CA TYR A 257 8.84 -5.76 -14.47
C TYR A 257 9.64 -6.29 -15.65
N ALA A 258 10.93 -6.55 -15.39
CA ALA A 258 11.91 -6.95 -16.36
C ALA A 258 12.80 -8.06 -15.79
N ILE A 259 13.41 -8.82 -16.67
CA ILE A 259 14.29 -9.95 -16.37
C ILE A 259 15.71 -9.63 -16.81
N SER A 260 16.69 -10.06 -16.02
CA SER A 260 18.11 -10.13 -16.41
C SER A 260 18.66 -11.51 -16.08
N ASP A 261 19.49 -12.04 -16.99
CA ASP A 261 20.32 -13.25 -16.84
C ASP A 261 21.80 -12.90 -16.66
N GLY A 262 22.08 -11.66 -16.26
CA GLY A 262 23.42 -11.08 -16.14
C GLY A 262 23.69 -9.97 -17.16
N GLY A 263 22.84 -9.84 -18.19
CA GLY A 263 22.83 -8.74 -19.15
C GLY A 263 21.90 -7.58 -18.73
N PRO A 264 21.59 -6.65 -19.65
CA PRO A 264 20.62 -5.60 -19.42
C PRO A 264 19.23 -6.16 -19.08
N TYR A 265 18.48 -5.47 -18.22
CA TYR A 265 17.09 -5.85 -17.93
C TYR A 265 16.20 -5.70 -19.16
N THR A 266 15.49 -6.77 -19.52
CA THR A 266 14.56 -6.83 -20.63
C THR A 266 13.11 -6.88 -20.10
N PRO A 267 12.21 -5.98 -20.50
CA PRO A 267 10.81 -6.03 -20.12
C PRO A 267 10.17 -7.37 -20.51
N THR A 268 9.31 -7.90 -19.65
CA THR A 268 8.64 -9.20 -19.88
C THR A 268 7.40 -9.08 -20.77
N ALA A 269 6.80 -7.90 -20.81
CA ALA A 269 5.64 -7.57 -21.64
C ALA A 269 5.66 -6.10 -22.02
N PRO A 270 4.96 -5.70 -23.11
CA PRO A 270 4.69 -4.31 -23.38
C PRO A 270 3.94 -3.64 -22.22
N ASP A 271 4.22 -2.36 -21.97
CA ASP A 271 3.49 -1.60 -20.96
C ASP A 271 2.01 -1.48 -21.33
N PRO A 272 1.09 -1.83 -20.44
CA PRO A 272 -0.32 -1.56 -20.65
C PRO A 272 -0.61 -0.06 -20.61
N ALA A 273 -1.67 0.38 -21.29
CA ALA A 273 -2.05 1.80 -21.33
C ALA A 273 -2.35 2.37 -19.93
N ASP A 274 -2.95 1.56 -19.05
CA ASP A 274 -3.21 1.93 -17.65
C ASP A 274 -2.93 0.75 -16.72
N PRO A 275 -1.66 0.57 -16.28
CA PRO A 275 -1.27 -0.52 -15.40
C PRO A 275 -1.92 -0.42 -14.01
N ARG A 276 -2.26 0.80 -13.58
CA ARG A 276 -2.92 1.02 -12.29
C ARG A 276 -4.36 0.55 -12.31
N ALA A 277 -5.11 0.84 -13.37
CA ALA A 277 -6.49 0.35 -13.52
C ALA A 277 -6.55 -1.17 -13.52
N ILE A 278 -5.60 -1.84 -14.19
CA ILE A 278 -5.47 -3.30 -14.18
C ILE A 278 -5.24 -3.82 -12.77
N SER A 279 -4.30 -3.21 -12.05
CA SER A 279 -3.99 -3.61 -10.66
C SER A 279 -5.18 -3.39 -9.72
N LEU A 280 -5.88 -2.25 -9.82
CA LEU A 280 -7.07 -1.98 -9.01
C LEU A 280 -8.21 -2.95 -9.33
N LYS A 281 -8.42 -3.27 -10.61
CA LYS A 281 -9.42 -4.28 -10.98
C LYS A 281 -9.08 -5.63 -10.34
N ALA A 282 -7.84 -6.09 -10.43
CA ALA A 282 -7.41 -7.34 -9.81
C ALA A 282 -7.60 -7.34 -8.28
N GLN A 283 -7.35 -6.21 -7.61
CA GLN A 283 -7.65 -6.04 -6.19
C GLN A 283 -9.14 -6.16 -5.90
N LEU A 284 -9.99 -5.57 -6.72
CA LEU A 284 -11.45 -5.65 -6.56
C LEU A 284 -11.98 -7.07 -6.84
N ASP A 285 -11.44 -7.76 -7.85
CA ASP A 285 -11.75 -9.18 -8.10
C ASP A 285 -11.41 -10.04 -6.86
N ASP A 286 -10.21 -9.84 -6.30
CA ASP A 286 -9.76 -10.55 -5.08
C ASP A 286 -10.56 -10.14 -3.82
N LEU A 287 -11.07 -8.90 -3.75
CA LEU A 287 -11.92 -8.45 -2.65
C LEU A 287 -13.28 -9.16 -2.64
N VAL A 288 -13.82 -9.44 -3.83
CA VAL A 288 -15.03 -10.27 -3.96
C VAL A 288 -14.78 -11.69 -3.42
N LEU A 289 -13.65 -12.30 -3.78
CA LEU A 289 -13.26 -13.62 -3.29
C LEU A 289 -13.09 -13.62 -1.77
N HIS A 290 -12.40 -12.60 -1.24
CA HIS A 290 -12.19 -12.46 0.21
C HIS A 290 -13.50 -12.37 1.00
N ILE A 291 -14.45 -11.54 0.53
CA ILE A 291 -15.76 -11.40 1.17
C ILE A 291 -16.56 -12.71 1.10
N ALA A 292 -16.37 -13.49 0.04
CA ALA A 292 -17.00 -14.82 -0.12
C ALA A 292 -16.31 -15.93 0.70
N GLY A 293 -15.19 -15.64 1.38
CA GLY A 293 -14.40 -16.64 2.12
C GLY A 293 -13.54 -17.54 1.22
N GLU A 294 -13.32 -17.13 -0.03
CA GLU A 294 -12.53 -17.86 -1.01
C GLU A 294 -11.05 -17.42 -1.00
N PRO A 295 -10.12 -18.26 -1.49
CA PRO A 295 -8.70 -17.91 -1.60
C PRO A 295 -8.49 -16.62 -2.41
N HIS A 296 -7.67 -15.71 -1.90
CA HIS A 296 -7.38 -14.42 -2.51
C HIS A 296 -5.93 -13.98 -2.26
N ARG A 297 -5.48 -12.92 -2.95
CA ARG A 297 -4.12 -12.37 -2.84
C ARG A 297 -4.04 -11.05 -2.09
N LEU A 298 -5.16 -10.49 -1.61
CA LEU A 298 -5.14 -9.21 -0.89
C LEU A 298 -4.18 -9.25 0.30
N ALA A 299 -3.64 -8.10 0.66
CA ALA A 299 -2.82 -7.99 1.86
C ALA A 299 -3.69 -8.11 3.12
N THR A 300 -3.25 -8.95 4.05
CA THR A 300 -3.86 -9.09 5.36
C THR A 300 -3.50 -7.92 6.27
N ILE A 301 -4.27 -7.73 7.34
CA ILE A 301 -3.97 -6.71 8.35
C ILE A 301 -2.67 -7.02 9.11
N ASP A 302 -2.30 -8.30 9.24
CA ASP A 302 -1.05 -8.70 9.87
C ASP A 302 0.17 -8.37 9.01
N GLU A 303 0.10 -8.58 7.69
CA GLU A 303 1.14 -8.16 6.75
C GLU A 303 1.29 -6.64 6.76
N ALA A 304 0.17 -5.90 6.77
CA ALA A 304 0.20 -4.45 6.84
C ALA A 304 0.82 -3.93 8.15
N LEU A 305 0.55 -4.59 9.28
CA LEU A 305 1.18 -4.27 10.56
C LEU A 305 2.70 -4.54 10.53
N ARG A 306 3.14 -5.67 9.98
CA ARG A 306 4.58 -5.94 9.82
C ARG A 306 5.27 -4.88 8.99
N VAL A 307 4.70 -4.54 7.84
CA VAL A 307 5.24 -3.46 6.98
C VAL A 307 5.29 -2.13 7.74
N GLN A 308 4.25 -1.79 8.49
CA GLN A 308 4.26 -0.57 9.31
C GLN A 308 5.39 -0.58 10.35
N ILE A 309 5.62 -1.71 11.03
CA ILE A 309 6.72 -1.84 12.02
C ILE A 309 8.07 -1.59 11.35
N LEU A 310 8.30 -2.13 10.16
CA LEU A 310 9.53 -1.89 9.39
C LEU A 310 9.66 -0.41 9.00
N VAL A 311 8.60 0.18 8.46
CA VAL A 311 8.57 1.60 8.05
C VAL A 311 8.86 2.53 9.22
N GLU A 312 8.16 2.38 10.34
CA GLU A 312 8.38 3.23 11.51
C GLU A 312 9.76 2.98 12.15
N GLY A 313 10.27 1.75 12.07
CA GLY A 313 11.64 1.43 12.46
C GLY A 313 12.69 2.15 11.61
N ILE A 314 12.49 2.20 10.28
CA ILE A 314 13.37 2.93 9.35
C ILE A 314 13.32 4.43 9.66
N LEU A 315 12.11 5.00 9.79
CA LEU A 315 11.92 6.41 10.09
C LEU A 315 12.48 6.85 11.45
N ALA A 316 12.48 5.96 12.43
CA ALA A 316 13.12 6.20 13.72
C ALA A 316 14.66 6.16 13.67
N GLY A 317 15.23 5.82 12.50
CA GLY A 317 16.68 5.71 12.32
C GLY A 317 17.32 4.64 13.19
N ARG A 318 16.59 3.57 13.56
CA ARG A 318 17.10 2.49 14.42
C ARG A 318 18.24 1.77 13.70
N GLY A 319 19.44 1.91 14.24
CA GLY A 319 20.62 1.21 13.80
C GLY A 319 21.19 0.34 14.91
N ARG A 320 22.10 -0.58 14.58
CA ARG A 320 22.95 -1.21 15.59
C ARG A 320 23.69 -0.09 16.31
N THR A 321 23.38 0.14 17.58
CA THR A 321 24.32 0.81 18.48
C THR A 321 25.54 -0.11 18.55
N THR A 322 26.65 0.37 17.98
CA THR A 322 27.98 -0.24 18.15
C THR A 322 28.39 -0.27 19.60
#